data_6d836b6fcbaaa266b22ba525adb52be3
#
_entry.id   6d836b6fcbaaa266b22ba525adb52be3
#
_cell.length_a   1.000
_cell.length_b   1.000
_cell.length_c   1.000
_cell.angle_alpha   90.00
_cell.angle_beta   90.00
_cell.angle_gamma   90.00
#
_symmetry.space_group_name_H-M   'P 1'
#
loop_
_entity.id
_entity.type
_entity.pdbx_description
1 polymer ?
#
loop_
_entity_poly.entity_id
_entity_poly.type
_entity_poly.pdbx_seq_one_letter_code
_entity_poly.pdbx_strand_id
1 'polypeptide(L)'
;VLGLWLFVALATRECALRLAQFGAPGSGWAELGALAVPALVLIALARPSALRRALFGPHDDACRLAGCGPLALYVFTRLWAGNATPGDAAPLPWLPLLNPLEIGLALAVSGLVAWARSLTPPQRAAVPRALPASLAGATALALVTGAVLRACHQLAGVPWGEHALWTSTLAQAALTVVWSLIGVALMLAGHRAARRVPWLAGAALLALVVAKLFLVQLADHGGLARIVSFLVVGVLMLVVGYFAPLPPRRAQAGEAVAAP
;
A
#
# COMPACT_ATOMS: atom_id res chain seq x y z
N VAL A 1 16.46 -11.56 -22.02
CA VAL A 1 15.21 -11.09 -21.39
C VAL A 1 14.18 -12.22 -21.36
N LEU A 2 13.82 -12.84 -22.52
CA LEU A 2 12.82 -13.90 -22.59
C LEU A 2 13.16 -15.10 -21.69
N GLY A 3 14.42 -15.55 -21.66
CA GLY A 3 14.87 -16.64 -20.79
C GLY A 3 14.69 -16.31 -19.31
N LEU A 4 14.93 -15.07 -18.89
CA LEU A 4 14.67 -14.62 -17.52
C LEU A 4 13.17 -14.72 -17.18
N TRP A 5 12.29 -14.25 -18.06
CA TRP A 5 10.85 -14.29 -17.81
C TRP A 5 10.33 -15.71 -17.75
N LEU A 6 10.79 -16.59 -18.64
CA LEU A 6 10.41 -18.00 -18.62
C LEU A 6 10.87 -18.68 -17.33
N PHE A 7 12.14 -18.45 -16.94
CA PHE A 7 12.66 -18.98 -15.69
C PHE A 7 11.86 -18.50 -14.48
N VAL A 8 11.61 -17.19 -14.39
CA VAL A 8 10.83 -16.62 -13.27
C VAL A 8 9.41 -17.16 -13.28
N ALA A 9 8.75 -17.28 -14.43
CA ALA A 9 7.39 -17.81 -14.53
C ALA A 9 7.32 -19.27 -14.05
N LEU A 10 8.24 -20.13 -14.52
CA LEU A 10 8.31 -21.54 -14.11
C LEU A 10 8.65 -21.68 -12.62
N ALA A 11 9.65 -20.95 -12.15
CA ALA A 11 10.05 -20.98 -10.74
C ALA A 11 8.94 -20.45 -9.81
N THR A 12 8.23 -19.39 -10.22
CA THR A 12 7.08 -18.84 -9.48
C THR A 12 5.96 -19.85 -9.41
N ARG A 13 5.61 -20.48 -10.54
CA ARG A 13 4.56 -21.51 -10.59
C ARG A 13 4.91 -22.71 -9.71
N GLU A 14 6.13 -23.22 -9.81
CA GLU A 14 6.58 -24.36 -8.99
C GLU A 14 6.57 -23.99 -7.50
N CYS A 15 7.10 -22.83 -7.13
CA CYS A 15 7.08 -22.34 -5.76
C CYS A 15 5.64 -22.20 -5.22
N ALA A 16 4.73 -21.62 -6.00
CA ALA A 16 3.33 -21.46 -5.61
C ALA A 16 2.64 -22.82 -5.43
N LEU A 17 2.88 -23.78 -6.33
CA LEU A 17 2.33 -25.15 -6.21
C LEU A 17 2.86 -25.89 -5.00
N ARG A 18 4.16 -25.78 -4.71
CA ARG A 18 4.77 -26.40 -3.53
C ARG A 18 4.26 -25.81 -2.23
N LEU A 19 4.17 -24.49 -2.16
CA LEU A 19 3.68 -23.81 -0.96
C LEU A 19 2.17 -24.01 -0.78
N ALA A 20 1.40 -24.10 -1.84
CA ALA A 20 -0.04 -24.40 -1.76
C ALA A 20 -0.34 -25.77 -1.11
N GLN A 21 0.62 -26.69 -1.10
CA GLN A 21 0.48 -28.00 -0.43
C GLN A 21 0.46 -27.89 1.11
N PHE A 22 0.95 -26.79 1.67
CA PHE A 22 0.95 -26.58 3.12
C PHE A 22 -0.37 -26.04 3.66
N GLY A 23 -1.28 -25.56 2.80
CA GLY A 23 -2.54 -24.97 3.21
C GLY A 23 -3.70 -25.31 2.30
N ALA A 24 -4.89 -24.82 2.65
CA ALA A 24 -6.08 -24.96 1.82
C ALA A 24 -5.96 -24.16 0.48
N PRO A 25 -6.71 -24.53 -0.57
CA PRO A 25 -6.78 -23.72 -1.79
C PRO A 25 -7.14 -22.26 -1.47
N GLY A 26 -6.36 -21.31 -2.00
CA GLY A 26 -6.55 -19.89 -1.72
C GLY A 26 -5.92 -19.38 -0.41
N SER A 27 -5.13 -20.24 0.28
CA SER A 27 -4.40 -19.83 1.48
C SER A 27 -3.28 -18.83 1.20
N GLY A 28 -2.82 -18.15 2.24
CA GLY A 28 -1.68 -17.22 2.18
C GLY A 28 -0.39 -17.85 1.68
N TRP A 29 -0.24 -19.18 1.76
CA TRP A 29 0.92 -19.92 1.24
C TRP A 29 1.04 -19.87 -0.28
N ALA A 30 -0.07 -20.02 -0.99
CA ALA A 30 -0.09 -19.91 -2.45
C ALA A 30 0.30 -18.49 -2.91
N GLU A 31 -0.21 -17.47 -2.22
CA GLU A 31 0.12 -16.07 -2.49
C GLU A 31 1.59 -15.75 -2.18
N LEU A 32 2.12 -16.26 -1.06
CA LEU A 32 3.55 -16.17 -0.76
C LEU A 32 4.38 -16.74 -1.92
N GLY A 33 4.04 -17.94 -2.41
CA GLY A 33 4.75 -18.57 -3.52
C GLY A 33 4.69 -17.77 -4.81
N ALA A 34 3.55 -17.18 -5.10
CA ALA A 34 3.36 -16.35 -6.29
C ALA A 34 4.13 -15.03 -6.24
N LEU A 35 4.40 -14.50 -5.04
CA LEU A 35 5.07 -13.22 -4.84
C LEU A 35 6.57 -13.36 -4.54
N ALA A 36 6.99 -14.40 -3.82
CA ALA A 36 8.36 -14.54 -3.31
C ALA A 36 9.41 -14.57 -4.41
N VAL A 37 9.26 -15.47 -5.39
CA VAL A 37 10.26 -15.62 -6.46
C VAL A 37 10.44 -14.34 -7.27
N PRO A 38 9.39 -13.74 -7.86
CA PRO A 38 9.55 -12.54 -8.66
C PRO A 38 10.03 -11.33 -7.85
N ALA A 39 9.62 -11.20 -6.59
CA ALA A 39 10.09 -10.14 -5.70
C ALA A 39 11.58 -10.30 -5.37
N LEU A 40 12.04 -11.51 -5.05
CA LEU A 40 13.45 -11.77 -4.79
C LEU A 40 14.31 -11.55 -6.03
N VAL A 41 13.82 -11.91 -7.22
CA VAL A 41 14.52 -11.62 -8.48
C VAL A 41 14.64 -10.10 -8.69
N LEU A 42 13.58 -9.33 -8.46
CA LEU A 42 13.65 -7.87 -8.53
C LEU A 42 14.68 -7.30 -7.53
N ILE A 43 14.72 -7.80 -6.30
CA ILE A 43 15.71 -7.37 -5.29
C ILE A 43 17.13 -7.72 -5.73
N ALA A 44 17.34 -8.93 -6.24
CA ALA A 44 18.65 -9.40 -6.70
C ALA A 44 19.16 -8.57 -7.88
N LEU A 45 18.31 -8.32 -8.87
CA LEU A 45 18.64 -7.54 -10.06
C LEU A 45 18.73 -6.03 -9.83
N ALA A 46 18.08 -5.51 -8.79
CA ALA A 46 18.20 -4.11 -8.39
C ALA A 46 19.59 -3.76 -7.85
N ARG A 47 20.29 -4.73 -7.27
CA ARG A 47 21.63 -4.54 -6.70
C ARG A 47 22.70 -4.60 -7.81
N PRO A 48 23.72 -3.71 -7.78
CA PRO A 48 24.87 -3.86 -8.66
C PRO A 48 25.65 -5.14 -8.27
N SER A 49 25.53 -6.18 -9.08
CA SER A 49 26.11 -7.49 -8.79
C SER A 49 26.85 -8.04 -10.01
N ALA A 50 27.75 -8.98 -9.77
CA ALA A 50 28.42 -9.72 -10.84
C ALA A 50 27.39 -10.48 -11.70
N LEU A 51 26.35 -11.03 -11.06
CA LEU A 51 25.25 -11.71 -11.74
C LEU A 51 24.54 -10.80 -12.74
N ARG A 52 24.18 -9.56 -12.32
CA ARG A 52 23.53 -8.62 -13.22
C ARG A 52 24.43 -8.24 -14.40
N ARG A 53 25.72 -8.01 -14.16
CA ARG A 53 26.70 -7.72 -15.23
C ARG A 53 26.87 -8.91 -16.17
N ALA A 54 26.89 -10.13 -15.66
CA ALA A 54 26.98 -11.34 -16.46
C ALA A 54 25.73 -11.58 -17.32
N LEU A 55 24.53 -11.30 -16.78
CA LEU A 55 23.26 -11.49 -17.49
C LEU A 55 22.97 -10.43 -18.54
N PHE A 56 23.32 -9.19 -18.27
CA PHE A 56 22.86 -8.03 -19.07
C PHE A 56 24.00 -7.29 -19.80
N GLY A 57 25.24 -7.42 -19.33
CA GLY A 57 26.40 -6.80 -19.97
C GLY A 57 26.22 -5.31 -20.29
N PRO A 58 26.50 -4.88 -21.53
CA PRO A 58 26.36 -3.49 -21.95
C PRO A 58 24.91 -3.00 -22.06
N HIS A 59 23.92 -3.88 -22.01
CA HIS A 59 22.48 -3.56 -22.14
C HIS A 59 21.78 -3.40 -20.78
N ASP A 60 22.52 -3.16 -19.70
CA ASP A 60 21.99 -3.08 -18.33
C ASP A 60 20.82 -2.09 -18.19
N ASP A 61 20.92 -0.92 -18.80
CA ASP A 61 19.88 0.12 -18.70
C ASP A 61 18.56 -0.27 -19.40
N ALA A 62 18.66 -0.90 -20.57
CA ALA A 62 17.49 -1.40 -21.28
C ALA A 62 16.83 -2.56 -20.50
N CYS A 63 17.65 -3.42 -19.87
CA CYS A 63 17.13 -4.56 -19.11
C CYS A 63 16.45 -4.15 -17.80
N ARG A 64 16.81 -3.03 -17.19
CA ARG A 64 16.10 -2.48 -16.02
C ARG A 64 14.64 -2.15 -16.34
N LEU A 65 14.38 -1.63 -17.53
CA LEU A 65 13.03 -1.27 -17.96
C LEU A 65 12.35 -2.45 -18.68
N ALA A 66 12.95 -2.95 -19.75
CA ALA A 66 12.35 -4.00 -20.59
C ALA A 66 12.43 -5.40 -19.95
N GLY A 67 13.43 -5.67 -19.12
CA GLY A 67 13.57 -6.95 -18.41
C GLY A 67 12.77 -6.99 -17.11
N CYS A 68 12.97 -5.99 -16.24
CA CYS A 68 12.38 -5.96 -14.92
C CYS A 68 11.02 -5.23 -14.86
N GLY A 69 10.69 -4.36 -15.82
CA GLY A 69 9.43 -3.61 -15.84
C GLY A 69 8.19 -4.51 -15.86
N PRO A 70 8.06 -5.45 -16.81
CA PRO A 70 6.94 -6.40 -16.82
C PRO A 70 6.87 -7.26 -15.56
N LEU A 71 8.03 -7.63 -14.98
CA LEU A 71 8.08 -8.36 -13.72
C LEU A 71 7.59 -7.50 -12.55
N ALA A 72 7.97 -6.22 -12.51
CA ALA A 72 7.48 -5.28 -11.52
C ALA A 72 5.98 -5.05 -11.64
N LEU A 73 5.45 -4.97 -12.87
CA LEU A 73 4.01 -4.89 -13.11
C LEU A 73 3.29 -6.15 -12.62
N TYR A 74 3.82 -7.34 -12.90
CA TYR A 74 3.29 -8.59 -12.38
C TYR A 74 3.26 -8.59 -10.85
N VAL A 75 4.38 -8.24 -10.19
CA VAL A 75 4.45 -8.18 -8.72
C VAL A 75 3.44 -7.16 -8.18
N PHE A 76 3.31 -6.02 -8.82
CA PHE A 76 2.34 -4.99 -8.41
C PHE A 76 0.89 -5.47 -8.51
N THR A 77 0.50 -6.08 -9.63
CA THR A 77 -0.86 -6.60 -9.80
C THR A 77 -1.16 -7.76 -8.84
N ARG A 78 -0.18 -8.66 -8.62
CA ARG A 78 -0.32 -9.76 -7.66
C ARG A 78 -0.39 -9.27 -6.21
N LEU A 79 0.35 -8.22 -5.86
CA LEU A 79 0.27 -7.57 -4.55
C LEU A 79 -1.16 -7.08 -4.27
N TRP A 80 -1.78 -6.41 -5.23
CA TRP A 80 -3.15 -5.92 -5.08
C TRP A 80 -4.17 -7.06 -5.01
N ALA A 81 -4.03 -8.08 -5.85
CA ALA A 81 -4.89 -9.27 -5.83
C ALA A 81 -4.75 -10.04 -4.51
N GLY A 82 -3.53 -10.29 -4.05
CA GLY A 82 -3.26 -10.96 -2.78
C GLY A 82 -3.75 -10.17 -1.57
N ASN A 83 -3.66 -8.84 -1.61
CA ASN A 83 -4.20 -8.01 -0.53
C ASN A 83 -5.73 -8.14 -0.35
N ALA A 84 -6.45 -8.59 -1.38
CA ALA A 84 -7.88 -8.82 -1.33
C ALA A 84 -8.27 -10.23 -0.80
N THR A 85 -7.30 -11.06 -0.41
CA THR A 85 -7.55 -12.42 0.10
C THR A 85 -7.59 -12.49 1.63
N PRO A 86 -8.26 -13.49 2.23
CA PRO A 86 -8.38 -13.64 3.68
C PRO A 86 -7.06 -13.98 4.37
N GLY A 87 -6.09 -14.55 3.64
CA GLY A 87 -4.75 -14.79 4.14
C GLY A 87 -4.67 -15.90 5.19
N ASP A 88 -5.38 -17.00 5.00
CA ASP A 88 -5.28 -18.17 5.86
C ASP A 88 -3.84 -18.65 6.00
N ALA A 89 -3.43 -18.89 7.25
CA ALA A 89 -2.07 -19.31 7.58
C ALA A 89 -1.96 -20.80 7.94
N ALA A 90 -3.07 -21.55 7.97
CA ALA A 90 -3.04 -22.96 8.35
C ALA A 90 -1.96 -23.74 7.60
N PRO A 91 -1.21 -24.64 8.27
CA PRO A 91 -1.37 -25.14 9.64
C PRO A 91 -0.78 -24.24 10.75
N LEU A 92 -0.15 -23.12 10.41
CA LEU A 92 0.39 -22.19 11.41
C LEU A 92 -0.70 -21.33 12.04
N PRO A 93 -0.53 -20.90 13.31
CA PRO A 93 -1.42 -19.90 13.89
C PRO A 93 -1.32 -18.60 13.08
N TRP A 94 -2.46 -17.95 12.89
CA TRP A 94 -2.46 -16.65 12.21
C TRP A 94 -1.93 -15.57 13.17
N LEU A 95 -0.83 -14.94 12.77
CA LEU A 95 -0.23 -13.83 13.50
C LEU A 95 -0.29 -12.57 12.64
N PRO A 96 -0.75 -11.44 13.19
CA PRO A 96 -0.71 -10.17 12.46
C PRO A 96 0.71 -9.87 11.94
N LEU A 97 0.83 -9.50 10.68
CA LEU A 97 2.09 -9.14 9.99
C LEU A 97 3.11 -10.29 9.83
N LEU A 98 2.94 -11.43 10.48
CA LEU A 98 3.88 -12.57 10.44
C LEU A 98 3.22 -13.85 9.85
N ASN A 99 2.18 -13.70 9.06
CA ASN A 99 1.57 -14.80 8.32
C ASN A 99 2.15 -14.87 6.89
N PRO A 100 1.99 -16.02 6.20
CA PRO A 100 2.56 -16.22 4.86
C PRO A 100 2.18 -15.13 3.85
N LEU A 101 0.93 -14.69 3.84
CA LEU A 101 0.46 -13.64 2.94
C LEU A 101 1.18 -12.30 3.20
N GLU A 102 1.22 -11.85 4.46
CA GLU A 102 1.85 -10.57 4.81
C GLU A 102 3.36 -10.58 4.51
N ILE A 103 4.02 -11.71 4.70
CA ILE A 103 5.43 -11.88 4.31
C ILE A 103 5.57 -11.75 2.78
N GLY A 104 4.69 -12.38 2.01
CA GLY A 104 4.64 -12.25 0.55
C GLY A 104 4.43 -10.81 0.09
N LEU A 105 3.48 -10.10 0.71
CA LEU A 105 3.20 -8.68 0.42
C LEU A 105 4.40 -7.79 0.77
N ALA A 106 5.06 -8.03 1.91
CA ALA A 106 6.26 -7.30 2.32
C ALA A 106 7.43 -7.52 1.36
N LEU A 107 7.63 -8.75 0.90
CA LEU A 107 8.62 -9.07 -0.14
C LEU A 107 8.29 -8.35 -1.46
N ALA A 108 7.03 -8.34 -1.87
CA ALA A 108 6.58 -7.66 -3.07
C ALA A 108 6.87 -6.15 -3.01
N VAL A 109 6.50 -5.49 -1.90
CA VAL A 109 6.81 -4.08 -1.67
C VAL A 109 8.32 -3.84 -1.71
N SER A 110 9.11 -4.69 -1.04
CA SER A 110 10.57 -4.59 -1.02
C SER A 110 11.18 -4.72 -2.41
N GLY A 111 10.67 -5.66 -3.23
CA GLY A 111 11.08 -5.85 -4.62
C GLY A 111 10.77 -4.65 -5.50
N LEU A 112 9.55 -4.12 -5.41
CA LEU A 112 9.13 -2.93 -6.15
C LEU A 112 9.95 -1.69 -5.78
N VAL A 113 10.20 -1.48 -4.49
CA VAL A 113 11.02 -0.37 -3.99
C VAL A 113 12.47 -0.53 -4.45
N ALA A 114 13.03 -1.73 -4.38
CA ALA A 114 14.40 -2.00 -4.87
C ALA A 114 14.51 -1.72 -6.37
N TRP A 115 13.56 -2.21 -7.16
CA TRP A 115 13.52 -1.93 -8.61
C TRP A 115 13.39 -0.44 -8.90
N ALA A 116 12.44 0.26 -8.28
CA ALA A 116 12.24 1.69 -8.49
C ALA A 116 13.49 2.53 -8.13
N ARG A 117 14.22 2.13 -7.09
CA ARG A 117 15.50 2.77 -6.71
C ARG A 117 16.63 2.45 -7.68
N SER A 118 16.58 1.35 -8.42
CA SER A 118 17.58 0.96 -9.40
C SER A 118 17.47 1.71 -10.73
N LEU A 119 16.33 2.35 -11.00
CA LEU A 119 16.11 3.12 -12.24
C LEU A 119 17.10 4.29 -12.35
N THR A 120 17.58 4.54 -13.57
CA THR A 120 18.48 5.65 -13.84
C THR A 120 17.78 7.01 -13.73
N PRO A 121 18.53 8.13 -13.54
CA PRO A 121 17.93 9.46 -13.49
C PRO A 121 17.02 9.80 -14.68
N PRO A 122 17.40 9.53 -15.95
CA PRO A 122 16.52 9.79 -17.09
C PRO A 122 15.25 8.92 -17.07
N GLN A 123 15.35 7.64 -16.67
CA GLN A 123 14.18 6.75 -16.54
C GLN A 123 13.20 7.25 -15.47
N ARG A 124 13.72 7.75 -14.35
CA ARG A 124 12.89 8.36 -13.31
C ARG A 124 12.27 9.68 -13.73
N ALA A 125 13.00 10.49 -14.54
CA ALA A 125 12.50 11.77 -15.02
C ALA A 125 11.38 11.63 -16.06
N ALA A 126 11.29 10.48 -16.75
CA ALA A 126 10.23 10.18 -17.70
C ALA A 126 8.85 9.99 -17.02
N VAL A 127 8.82 9.77 -15.70
CA VAL A 127 7.58 9.57 -14.93
C VAL A 127 7.28 10.83 -14.12
N PRO A 128 6.05 11.39 -14.19
CA PRO A 128 5.65 12.53 -13.36
C PRO A 128 5.91 12.24 -11.88
N ARG A 129 6.60 13.14 -11.18
CA ARG A 129 7.03 12.94 -9.78
C ARG A 129 5.89 12.62 -8.81
N ALA A 130 4.69 13.08 -9.09
CA ALA A 130 3.52 12.83 -8.27
C ALA A 130 3.02 11.37 -8.37
N LEU A 131 3.15 10.73 -9.53
CA LEU A 131 2.60 9.40 -9.80
C LEU A 131 3.18 8.30 -8.88
N PRO A 132 4.51 8.11 -8.77
CA PRO A 132 5.05 7.08 -7.88
C PRO A 132 4.74 7.34 -6.41
N ALA A 133 4.68 8.60 -5.99
CA ALA A 133 4.33 8.96 -4.62
C ALA A 133 2.86 8.65 -4.30
N SER A 134 1.94 8.99 -5.21
CA SER A 134 0.50 8.69 -5.03
C SER A 134 0.23 7.18 -5.09
N LEU A 135 0.87 6.45 -6.02
CA LEU A 135 0.76 4.99 -6.07
C LEU A 135 1.29 4.32 -4.79
N ALA A 136 2.45 4.76 -4.30
CA ALA A 136 3.00 4.25 -3.04
C ALA A 136 2.09 4.53 -1.85
N GLY A 137 1.54 5.75 -1.75
CA GLY A 137 0.59 6.13 -0.70
C GLY A 137 -0.71 5.32 -0.77
N ALA A 138 -1.30 5.18 -1.96
CA ALA A 138 -2.51 4.37 -2.17
C ALA A 138 -2.26 2.89 -1.85
N THR A 139 -1.13 2.33 -2.28
CA THR A 139 -0.75 0.96 -1.97
C THR A 139 -0.54 0.75 -0.47
N ALA A 140 0.15 1.67 0.21
CA ALA A 140 0.34 1.60 1.65
C ALA A 140 -1.00 1.63 2.41
N LEU A 141 -1.91 2.53 2.04
CA LEU A 141 -3.24 2.60 2.63
C LEU A 141 -4.05 1.33 2.36
N ALA A 142 -3.99 0.79 1.13
CA ALA A 142 -4.67 -0.46 0.77
C ALA A 142 -4.12 -1.66 1.57
N LEU A 143 -2.81 -1.77 1.75
CA LEU A 143 -2.18 -2.83 2.54
C LEU A 143 -2.59 -2.76 4.02
N VAL A 144 -2.58 -1.58 4.61
CA VAL A 144 -3.04 -1.39 6.00
C VAL A 144 -4.53 -1.72 6.11
N THR A 145 -5.35 -1.28 5.16
CA THR A 145 -6.78 -1.61 5.13
C THR A 145 -6.99 -3.13 5.06
N GLY A 146 -6.30 -3.83 4.16
CA GLY A 146 -6.37 -5.28 4.05
C GLY A 146 -5.91 -5.99 5.33
N ALA A 147 -4.82 -5.53 5.94
CA ALA A 147 -4.32 -6.09 7.21
C ALA A 147 -5.33 -5.94 8.35
N VAL A 148 -5.99 -4.79 8.47
CA VAL A 148 -7.06 -4.56 9.47
C VAL A 148 -8.26 -5.47 9.22
N LEU A 149 -8.72 -5.58 7.97
CA LEU A 149 -9.85 -6.45 7.63
C LEU A 149 -9.52 -7.92 7.89
N ARG A 150 -8.31 -8.38 7.55
CA ARG A 150 -7.84 -9.74 7.88
C ARG A 150 -7.79 -9.96 9.39
N ALA A 151 -7.32 -8.98 10.15
CA ALA A 151 -7.34 -9.08 11.61
C ALA A 151 -8.76 -9.22 12.16
N CYS A 152 -9.73 -8.47 11.66
CA CYS A 152 -11.13 -8.62 12.03
C CYS A 152 -11.68 -10.00 11.64
N HIS A 153 -11.31 -10.52 10.46
CA HIS A 153 -11.73 -11.84 10.01
C HIS A 153 -11.13 -12.95 10.90
N GLN A 154 -9.81 -12.96 11.06
CA GLN A 154 -9.09 -14.06 11.71
C GLN A 154 -9.20 -14.05 13.24
N LEU A 155 -9.25 -12.88 13.88
CA LEU A 155 -9.27 -12.75 15.34
C LEU A 155 -10.67 -12.60 15.91
N ALA A 156 -11.58 -11.96 15.18
CA ALA A 156 -12.93 -11.69 15.65
C ALA A 156 -14.02 -12.47 14.90
N GLY A 157 -13.66 -13.36 13.98
CA GLY A 157 -14.59 -14.24 13.27
C GLY A 157 -15.53 -13.52 12.29
N VAL A 158 -15.23 -12.29 11.88
CA VAL A 158 -16.03 -11.61 10.86
C VAL A 158 -15.92 -12.38 9.53
N PRO A 159 -17.01 -12.80 8.90
CA PRO A 159 -16.93 -13.55 7.65
C PRO A 159 -16.19 -12.76 6.56
N TRP A 160 -15.30 -13.45 5.78
CA TRP A 160 -14.64 -12.83 4.66
C TRP A 160 -15.59 -12.75 3.47
N GLY A 161 -15.91 -11.56 3.07
CA GLY A 161 -16.79 -11.28 1.92
C GLY A 161 -17.13 -9.81 1.87
N GLU A 162 -17.34 -9.29 0.68
CA GLU A 162 -17.59 -7.86 0.47
C GLU A 162 -18.76 -7.37 1.33
N HIS A 163 -19.91 -8.02 1.22
CA HIS A 163 -21.11 -7.65 1.97
C HIS A 163 -20.89 -7.77 3.50
N ALA A 164 -20.30 -8.87 3.97
CA ALA A 164 -20.10 -9.10 5.41
C ALA A 164 -19.12 -8.09 6.01
N LEU A 165 -18.03 -7.77 5.33
CA LEU A 165 -17.07 -6.78 5.79
C LEU A 165 -17.65 -5.36 5.76
N TRP A 166 -18.50 -5.06 4.77
CA TRP A 166 -19.16 -3.76 4.67
C TRP A 166 -20.20 -3.55 5.78
N THR A 167 -20.98 -4.56 6.12
CA THR A 167 -22.02 -4.50 7.14
C THR A 167 -21.51 -4.72 8.57
N SER A 168 -20.29 -5.23 8.74
CA SER A 168 -19.69 -5.47 10.05
C SER A 168 -19.35 -4.17 10.76
N THR A 169 -20.04 -3.87 11.86
CA THR A 169 -19.78 -2.72 12.73
C THR A 169 -18.33 -2.72 13.23
N LEU A 170 -17.79 -3.90 13.60
CA LEU A 170 -16.43 -4.03 14.09
C LEU A 170 -15.39 -3.66 13.00
N ALA A 171 -15.54 -4.23 11.80
CA ALA A 171 -14.63 -3.94 10.70
C ALA A 171 -14.67 -2.45 10.31
N GLN A 172 -15.88 -1.87 10.25
CA GLN A 172 -16.06 -0.47 9.92
C GLN A 172 -15.50 0.47 11.00
N ALA A 173 -15.66 0.13 12.29
CA ALA A 173 -15.09 0.90 13.40
C ALA A 173 -13.55 0.81 13.41
N ALA A 174 -12.98 -0.40 13.25
CA ALA A 174 -11.55 -0.61 13.18
C ALA A 174 -10.89 0.19 12.04
N LEU A 175 -11.47 0.15 10.83
CA LEU A 175 -11.01 0.96 9.70
C LEU A 175 -11.08 2.45 10.01
N THR A 176 -12.17 2.92 10.60
CA THR A 176 -12.35 4.33 10.95
C THR A 176 -11.25 4.80 11.91
N VAL A 177 -10.96 4.02 12.96
CA VAL A 177 -9.90 4.34 13.92
C VAL A 177 -8.53 4.37 13.25
N VAL A 178 -8.17 3.33 12.49
CA VAL A 178 -6.86 3.23 11.84
C VAL A 178 -6.66 4.33 10.80
N TRP A 179 -7.64 4.60 9.95
CA TRP A 179 -7.56 5.67 8.96
C TRP A 179 -7.46 7.05 9.62
N SER A 180 -8.18 7.27 10.73
CA SER A 180 -8.08 8.53 11.48
C SER A 180 -6.68 8.71 12.08
N LEU A 181 -6.10 7.67 12.67
CA LEU A 181 -4.74 7.71 13.20
C LEU A 181 -3.70 8.00 12.11
N ILE A 182 -3.81 7.35 10.95
CA ILE A 182 -2.94 7.61 9.80
C ILE A 182 -3.13 9.06 9.32
N GLY A 183 -4.36 9.54 9.20
CA GLY A 183 -4.65 10.92 8.78
C GLY A 183 -4.00 11.94 9.69
N VAL A 184 -4.19 11.81 11.01
CA VAL A 184 -3.57 12.68 12.01
C VAL A 184 -2.04 12.58 11.96
N ALA A 185 -1.48 11.38 11.87
CA ALA A 185 -0.03 11.19 11.78
C ALA A 185 0.57 11.86 10.55
N LEU A 186 -0.09 11.75 9.38
CA LEU A 186 0.34 12.41 8.15
C LEU A 186 0.26 13.94 8.26
N MET A 187 -0.78 14.48 8.89
CA MET A 187 -0.91 15.93 9.12
C MET A 187 0.18 16.45 10.05
N LEU A 188 0.42 15.76 11.17
CA LEU A 188 1.48 16.13 12.11
C LEU A 188 2.87 16.04 11.47
N ALA A 189 3.15 14.97 10.73
CA ALA A 189 4.40 14.81 10.00
C ALA A 189 4.58 15.88 8.93
N GLY A 190 3.52 16.20 8.19
CA GLY A 190 3.50 17.28 7.20
C GLY A 190 3.74 18.64 7.80
N HIS A 191 3.11 18.92 8.95
CA HIS A 191 3.31 20.17 9.69
C HIS A 191 4.75 20.32 10.20
N ARG A 192 5.27 19.30 10.89
CA ARG A 192 6.65 19.31 11.42
C ARG A 192 7.71 19.42 10.34
N ALA A 193 7.50 18.77 9.20
CA ALA A 193 8.43 18.82 8.07
C ALA A 193 8.21 20.02 7.13
N ALA A 194 7.26 20.90 7.41
CA ALA A 194 6.81 22.00 6.53
C ALA A 194 6.50 21.52 5.10
N ARG A 195 5.93 20.31 4.97
CA ARG A 195 5.57 19.68 3.70
C ARG A 195 4.06 19.66 3.52
N ARG A 196 3.56 20.29 2.45
CA ARG A 196 2.11 20.38 2.16
C ARG A 196 1.52 19.05 1.70
N VAL A 197 2.27 18.24 0.92
CA VAL A 197 1.73 17.00 0.33
C VAL A 197 1.28 16.00 1.40
N PRO A 198 2.10 15.57 2.37
CA PRO A 198 1.62 14.67 3.43
C PRO A 198 0.53 15.29 4.29
N TRP A 199 0.58 16.61 4.53
CA TRP A 199 -0.48 17.30 5.27
C TRP A 199 -1.83 17.21 4.54
N LEU A 200 -1.85 17.53 3.22
CA LEU A 200 -3.06 17.43 2.40
C LEU A 200 -3.56 16.00 2.28
N ALA A 201 -2.66 15.02 2.15
CA ALA A 201 -3.03 13.61 2.13
C ALA A 201 -3.72 13.18 3.43
N GLY A 202 -3.19 13.61 4.59
CA GLY A 202 -3.82 13.37 5.88
C GLY A 202 -5.18 14.04 6.02
N ALA A 203 -5.30 15.30 5.61
CA ALA A 203 -6.56 16.02 5.61
C ALA A 203 -7.61 15.38 4.70
N ALA A 204 -7.21 14.94 3.50
CA ALA A 204 -8.09 14.25 2.56
C ALA A 204 -8.56 12.90 3.14
N LEU A 205 -7.67 12.16 3.81
CA LEU A 205 -8.02 10.89 4.46
C LEU A 205 -9.02 11.13 5.61
N LEU A 206 -8.83 12.15 6.43
CA LEU A 206 -9.79 12.50 7.49
C LEU A 206 -11.13 12.94 6.90
N ALA A 207 -11.13 13.72 5.83
CA ALA A 207 -12.36 14.10 5.13
C ALA A 207 -13.10 12.86 4.59
N LEU A 208 -12.36 11.87 4.06
CA LEU A 208 -12.92 10.59 3.63
C LEU A 208 -13.52 9.79 4.80
N VAL A 209 -12.86 9.77 5.96
CA VAL A 209 -13.38 9.14 7.19
C VAL A 209 -14.69 9.81 7.62
N VAL A 210 -14.72 11.12 7.60
CA VAL A 210 -15.93 11.91 7.92
C VAL A 210 -17.04 11.58 6.92
N ALA A 211 -16.77 11.64 5.63
CA ALA A 211 -17.76 11.29 4.59
C ALA A 211 -18.29 9.86 4.76
N LYS A 212 -17.39 8.89 5.06
CA LYS A 212 -17.76 7.51 5.34
C LYS A 212 -18.72 7.41 6.55
N LEU A 213 -18.42 8.10 7.66
CA LEU A 213 -19.28 8.11 8.85
C LEU A 213 -20.67 8.66 8.50
N PHE A 214 -20.73 9.74 7.71
CA PHE A 214 -22.01 10.28 7.23
C PHE A 214 -22.79 9.27 6.40
N LEU A 215 -22.15 8.65 5.40
CA LEU A 215 -22.83 7.73 4.48
C LEU A 215 -23.32 6.47 5.20
N VAL A 216 -22.53 5.89 6.10
CA VAL A 216 -22.89 4.68 6.84
C VAL A 216 -23.97 4.98 7.88
N GLN A 217 -23.88 6.10 8.59
CA GLN A 217 -24.87 6.44 9.62
C GLN A 217 -26.17 7.04 9.06
N LEU A 218 -26.15 7.62 7.84
CA LEU A 218 -27.39 8.06 7.19
C LEU A 218 -28.28 6.88 6.77
N ALA A 219 -27.69 5.75 6.49
CA ALA A 219 -28.44 4.56 6.05
C ALA A 219 -29.22 3.90 7.17
N ASP A 220 -28.83 4.08 8.43
CA ASP A 220 -29.29 3.18 9.48
C ASP A 220 -30.24 3.72 10.54
N HIS A 221 -30.42 5.01 10.84
CA HIS A 221 -31.28 5.33 12.03
C HIS A 221 -31.74 6.80 12.19
N GLY A 222 -32.79 6.96 13.01
CA GLY A 222 -33.54 8.16 13.32
C GLY A 222 -32.81 9.36 13.92
N GLY A 223 -33.53 10.49 13.98
CA GLY A 223 -33.09 11.87 14.17
C GLY A 223 -31.98 12.20 15.20
N LEU A 224 -31.98 11.58 16.40
CA LEU A 224 -31.03 11.92 17.48
C LEU A 224 -29.59 11.47 17.20
N ALA A 225 -29.42 10.25 16.66
CA ALA A 225 -28.09 9.73 16.30
C ALA A 225 -27.43 10.59 15.22
N ARG A 226 -28.23 11.11 14.30
CA ARG A 226 -27.78 12.03 13.25
C ARG A 226 -27.27 13.36 13.84
N ILE A 227 -27.98 13.94 14.79
CA ILE A 227 -27.59 15.21 15.45
C ILE A 227 -26.28 15.03 16.21
N VAL A 228 -26.12 13.95 16.98
CA VAL A 228 -24.89 13.65 17.73
C VAL A 228 -23.72 13.44 16.78
N SER A 229 -23.92 12.73 15.69
CA SER A 229 -22.86 12.49 14.69
C SER A 229 -22.41 13.79 14.02
N PHE A 230 -23.34 14.67 13.66
CA PHE A 230 -23.02 15.99 13.10
C PHE A 230 -22.25 16.86 14.10
N LEU A 231 -22.63 16.81 15.39
CA LEU A 231 -21.94 17.55 16.43
C LEU A 231 -20.49 17.05 16.62
N VAL A 232 -20.31 15.75 16.73
CA VAL A 232 -18.97 15.12 16.87
C VAL A 232 -18.09 15.46 15.68
N VAL A 233 -18.61 15.36 14.47
CA VAL A 233 -17.87 15.70 13.25
C VAL A 233 -17.54 17.18 13.19
N GLY A 234 -18.47 18.05 13.55
CA GLY A 234 -18.25 19.50 13.62
C GLY A 234 -17.12 19.85 14.60
N VAL A 235 -17.16 19.26 15.79
CA VAL A 235 -16.09 19.44 16.79
C VAL A 235 -14.74 18.87 16.28
N LEU A 236 -14.73 17.70 15.66
CA LEU A 236 -13.51 17.11 15.10
C LEU A 236 -12.90 18.02 14.02
N MET A 237 -13.72 18.56 13.11
CA MET A 237 -13.28 19.50 12.09
C MET A 237 -12.74 20.80 12.68
N LEU A 238 -13.36 21.28 13.76
CA LEU A 238 -12.91 22.48 14.47
C LEU A 238 -11.57 22.24 15.17
N VAL A 239 -11.41 21.10 15.82
CA VAL A 239 -10.14 20.68 16.44
C VAL A 239 -9.04 20.52 15.38
N VAL A 240 -9.29 19.86 14.26
CA VAL A 240 -8.34 19.75 13.16
C VAL A 240 -7.98 21.10 12.57
N GLY A 241 -8.97 21.99 12.36
CA GLY A 241 -8.73 23.34 11.85
C GLY A 241 -7.87 24.19 12.80
N TYR A 242 -8.06 24.04 14.09
CA TYR A 242 -7.32 24.79 15.12
C TYR A 242 -5.88 24.25 15.32
N PHE A 243 -5.72 22.93 15.43
CA PHE A 243 -4.42 22.30 15.75
C PHE A 243 -3.52 22.01 14.56
N ALA A 244 -4.04 22.05 13.34
CA ALA A 244 -3.28 21.71 12.13
C ALA A 244 -3.43 22.80 11.04
N PRO A 245 -3.01 24.05 11.30
CA PRO A 245 -3.03 25.08 10.26
C PRO A 245 -2.14 24.66 9.07
N LEU A 246 -2.57 25.06 7.86
CA LEU A 246 -1.84 24.79 6.62
C LEU A 246 -0.38 25.25 6.74
N PRO A 247 0.61 24.42 6.45
CA PRO A 247 2.00 24.86 6.44
C PRO A 247 2.20 25.93 5.35
N PRO A 248 2.98 27.00 5.63
CA PRO A 248 3.20 28.09 4.70
C PRO A 248 3.79 27.60 3.37
N ARG A 249 3.42 28.27 2.25
CA ARG A 249 4.10 28.07 0.98
C ARG A 249 5.57 28.44 1.18
N ARG A 250 6.51 27.55 0.85
CA ARG A 250 7.91 27.98 0.66
C ARG A 250 7.88 29.04 -0.43
N ALA A 251 8.21 30.29 -0.08
CA ALA A 251 8.48 31.32 -1.08
C ALA A 251 9.53 30.76 -2.04
N GLN A 252 9.28 30.78 -3.32
CA GLN A 252 10.28 30.48 -4.33
C GLN A 252 11.41 31.49 -4.10
N ALA A 253 12.54 31.01 -3.60
CA ALA A 253 13.76 31.80 -3.48
C ALA A 253 14.33 32.05 -4.88
N GLY A 254 13.66 32.87 -5.66
CA GLY A 254 13.96 33.12 -7.06
C GLY A 254 13.55 34.49 -7.58
N GLU A 255 12.78 35.28 -6.79
CA GLU A 255 12.32 36.60 -7.24
C GLU A 255 12.96 37.81 -6.55
N ALA A 256 14.00 37.59 -5.76
CA ALA A 256 14.70 38.68 -5.05
C ALA A 256 16.03 39.12 -5.72
N VAL A 257 16.24 38.82 -7.01
CA VAL A 257 17.39 39.34 -7.78
C VAL A 257 16.90 39.85 -9.13
N ALA A 258 16.04 40.85 -9.11
CA ALA A 258 15.80 41.75 -10.25
C ALA A 258 15.04 42.99 -9.76
N ALA A 259 15.72 43.87 -9.08
CA ALA A 259 15.35 45.28 -9.04
C ALA A 259 16.62 46.10 -9.31
N PRO A 260 16.60 47.00 -10.30
CA PRO A 260 17.73 47.78 -10.76
C PRO A 260 18.19 48.80 -9.75
#